data_c8e47b8bae097599f4c657b0264f72f3
#
_entry.id   c8e47b8bae097599f4c657b0264f72f3
#
_cell.length_a   1.000
_cell.length_b   1.000
_cell.length_c   1.000
_cell.angle_alpha   90.00
_cell.angle_beta   90.00
_cell.angle_gamma   90.00
#
_symmetry.space_group_name_H-M   'P 1'
#
loop_
_entity.id
_entity.type
_entity.pdbx_description
1 polymer ?
#
loop_
_entity_poly.entity_id
_entity_poly.type
_entity_poly.pdbx_seq_one_letter_code
_entity_poly.pdbx_strand_id
1 'polypeptide(L)'
;MLRPTPHVARRVTCGDSLCPLKPDPPPPPSKAGTLESMRIARFTVNNELHFGLVEGDAGEETLRVLAGDPFYSGIEPTGTTYPIDQVRLLAPIIPRSKVIGAIANWAGTEAPASPQFFLKPNTTVIGPGDPVTLPEYSEAVGAEGELAVVIGRIAKSVPLERVHEVIFGYTVANDLTARDLLEDRQWTRAKGFDGSTPLGPWIETDLDTDSLNITTWVDGDVVQEGNTSEMHYSVAEQVAAASEIFTLLPGDVLLTGTPAGISVLRDGNEVEVEVEGIGSLVTRVRD
;
A
#
# COMPACT_ATOMS: atom_id res chain seq x y z
N MET A 1 21.74 -19.27 -48.27
CA MET A 1 21.23 -17.93 -48.68
C MET A 1 19.73 -18.05 -48.87
N LEU A 2 18.95 -17.73 -47.88
CA LEU A 2 17.48 -17.67 -47.93
C LEU A 2 17.08 -16.20 -47.69
N ARG A 3 16.37 -15.61 -48.62
CA ARG A 3 15.87 -14.23 -48.56
C ARG A 3 14.62 -14.16 -47.68
N PRO A 4 14.41 -13.12 -46.91
CA PRO A 4 13.18 -12.94 -46.16
C PRO A 4 12.04 -12.42 -47.06
N THR A 5 10.87 -13.02 -46.91
CA THR A 5 9.60 -12.59 -47.56
C THR A 5 9.01 -11.38 -46.82
N PRO A 6 8.40 -10.40 -47.50
CA PRO A 6 7.80 -9.24 -46.88
C PRO A 6 6.43 -9.59 -46.26
N HIS A 7 6.22 -9.21 -45.02
CA HIS A 7 4.91 -9.23 -44.38
C HIS A 7 3.98 -8.18 -45.02
N VAL A 8 2.93 -8.68 -45.64
CA VAL A 8 1.80 -7.87 -46.13
C VAL A 8 0.92 -7.50 -44.94
N ALA A 9 0.92 -6.23 -44.58
CA ALA A 9 -0.03 -5.67 -43.61
C ALA A 9 -1.44 -5.71 -44.23
N ARG A 10 -2.35 -6.53 -43.65
CA ARG A 10 -3.78 -6.47 -43.98
C ARG A 10 -4.37 -5.18 -43.43
N ARG A 11 -4.74 -4.26 -44.30
CA ARG A 11 -5.64 -3.15 -43.95
C ARG A 11 -7.02 -3.72 -43.68
N VAL A 12 -7.49 -3.56 -42.45
CA VAL A 12 -8.90 -3.72 -42.12
C VAL A 12 -9.58 -2.40 -42.43
N THR A 13 -10.36 -2.38 -43.50
CA THR A 13 -11.26 -1.24 -43.79
C THR A 13 -12.52 -1.40 -42.96
N CYS A 14 -12.70 -0.55 -41.99
CA CYS A 14 -13.98 -0.38 -41.32
C CYS A 14 -14.81 0.64 -42.13
N GLY A 15 -16.06 0.30 -42.44
CA GLY A 15 -16.95 1.13 -43.27
C GLY A 15 -17.27 2.50 -42.63
N ASP A 16 -17.56 3.45 -43.46
CA ASP A 16 -17.92 4.83 -43.18
C ASP A 16 -19.14 4.94 -42.27
N SER A 17 -18.93 4.99 -40.97
CA SER A 17 -19.88 5.52 -40.01
C SER A 17 -19.09 6.10 -38.86
N LEU A 18 -19.04 7.41 -38.80
CA LEU A 18 -18.48 8.16 -37.69
C LEU A 18 -19.27 7.81 -36.42
N CYS A 19 -18.68 6.94 -35.58
CA CYS A 19 -19.15 6.76 -34.24
C CYS A 19 -18.93 8.08 -33.47
N PRO A 20 -19.94 8.71 -32.90
CA PRO A 20 -19.74 9.94 -32.14
C PRO A 20 -18.79 9.66 -30.99
N LEU A 21 -17.66 10.35 -30.95
CA LEU A 21 -16.76 10.35 -29.79
C LEU A 21 -17.60 10.69 -28.57
N LYS A 22 -17.56 9.81 -27.56
CA LYS A 22 -18.10 10.17 -26.25
C LYS A 22 -17.40 11.45 -25.80
N PRO A 23 -18.12 12.40 -25.22
CA PRO A 23 -17.49 13.59 -24.66
C PRO A 23 -16.44 13.13 -23.64
N ASP A 24 -15.30 13.79 -23.67
CA ASP A 24 -14.26 13.58 -22.67
C ASP A 24 -14.88 13.72 -21.27
N PRO A 25 -14.47 12.86 -20.31
CA PRO A 25 -14.90 13.03 -18.93
C PRO A 25 -14.53 14.46 -18.47
N PRO A 26 -15.34 15.09 -17.63
CA PRO A 26 -15.03 16.42 -17.13
C PRO A 26 -13.63 16.40 -16.49
N PRO A 27 -12.85 17.48 -16.66
CA PRO A 27 -11.55 17.57 -16.01
C PRO A 27 -11.74 17.40 -14.49
N PRO A 28 -10.82 16.71 -13.82
CA PRO A 28 -10.88 16.56 -12.37
C PRO A 28 -10.92 17.95 -11.73
N PRO A 29 -11.58 18.10 -10.58
CA PRO A 29 -11.55 19.36 -9.85
C PRO A 29 -10.09 19.76 -9.64
N SER A 30 -9.76 20.99 -10.04
CA SER A 30 -8.42 21.54 -9.84
C SER A 30 -8.10 21.52 -8.34
N LYS A 31 -6.91 21.05 -7.97
CA LYS A 31 -6.33 21.31 -6.62
C LYS A 31 -6.11 22.83 -6.49
N ALA A 32 -7.19 23.56 -6.22
CA ALA A 32 -7.15 24.96 -5.83
C ALA A 32 -7.49 25.03 -4.34
N GLY A 33 -6.49 24.91 -3.52
CA GLY A 33 -6.49 24.95 -2.07
C GLY A 33 -5.48 23.88 -1.61
N THR A 34 -4.53 24.27 -0.79
CA THR A 34 -3.75 23.34 0.03
C THR A 34 -4.78 22.46 0.75
N LEU A 35 -4.95 21.22 0.31
CA LEU A 35 -5.66 20.22 1.08
C LEU A 35 -4.86 20.09 2.37
N GLU A 36 -5.45 20.51 3.50
CA GLU A 36 -4.88 20.18 4.80
C GLU A 36 -4.67 18.66 4.83
N SER A 37 -3.53 18.22 5.35
CA SER A 37 -3.22 16.82 5.60
C SER A 37 -4.41 16.17 6.31
N MET A 38 -4.89 15.04 5.80
CA MET A 38 -6.04 14.32 6.34
C MET A 38 -5.66 12.88 6.65
N ARG A 39 -5.99 12.45 7.85
CA ARG A 39 -5.88 11.05 8.27
C ARG A 39 -7.23 10.37 8.07
N ILE A 40 -7.27 9.32 7.23
CA ILE A 40 -8.51 8.60 6.91
C ILE A 40 -8.42 7.17 7.45
N ALA A 41 -9.28 6.86 8.41
CA ALA A 41 -9.38 5.52 8.98
C ALA A 41 -10.61 4.78 8.46
N ARG A 42 -10.52 3.45 8.46
CA ARG A 42 -11.63 2.53 8.27
C ARG A 42 -11.84 1.77 9.59
N PHE A 43 -13.08 1.72 10.08
CA PHE A 43 -13.34 1.18 11.42
C PHE A 43 -14.75 0.58 11.54
N THR A 44 -14.97 -0.15 12.62
CA THR A 44 -16.31 -0.62 13.01
C THR A 44 -16.68 -0.07 14.39
N VAL A 45 -17.95 0.28 14.50
CA VAL A 45 -18.63 0.60 15.76
C VAL A 45 -20.05 0.06 15.70
N ASN A 46 -20.56 -0.56 16.76
CA ASN A 46 -21.88 -1.19 16.80
C ASN A 46 -22.15 -2.21 15.67
N ASN A 47 -21.13 -2.92 15.21
CA ASN A 47 -21.13 -3.84 14.06
C ASN A 47 -21.40 -3.16 12.69
N GLU A 48 -21.29 -1.86 12.59
CA GLU A 48 -21.39 -1.12 11.34
C GLU A 48 -20.01 -0.67 10.87
N LEU A 49 -19.78 -0.77 9.55
CA LEU A 49 -18.52 -0.36 8.91
C LEU A 49 -18.60 1.11 8.50
N HIS A 50 -17.56 1.85 8.86
CA HIS A 50 -17.44 3.27 8.54
C HIS A 50 -16.05 3.61 8.01
N PHE A 51 -15.97 4.71 7.27
CA PHE A 51 -14.78 5.51 7.08
C PHE A 51 -14.90 6.80 7.88
N GLY A 52 -13.79 7.36 8.33
CA GLY A 52 -13.79 8.61 9.08
C GLY A 52 -12.48 9.37 8.97
N LEU A 53 -12.57 10.68 9.15
CA LEU A 53 -11.42 11.53 9.38
C LEU A 53 -10.94 11.36 10.82
N VAL A 54 -9.67 11.13 11.01
CA VAL A 54 -9.02 11.11 12.33
C VAL A 54 -8.61 12.54 12.68
N GLU A 55 -9.16 13.07 13.75
CA GLU A 55 -8.95 14.43 14.23
C GLU A 55 -8.47 14.41 15.68
N GLY A 56 -7.76 15.45 16.10
CA GLY A 56 -7.21 15.56 17.46
C GLY A 56 -5.74 15.16 17.55
N ASP A 57 -5.19 15.38 18.76
CA ASP A 57 -3.81 15.05 19.10
C ASP A 57 -3.66 13.58 19.47
N ALA A 58 -2.41 13.07 19.46
CA ALA A 58 -2.11 11.69 19.79
C ALA A 58 -2.63 11.30 21.19
N GLY A 59 -3.43 10.23 21.26
CA GLY A 59 -4.06 9.73 22.46
C GLY A 59 -5.43 10.35 22.80
N GLU A 60 -5.87 11.37 22.04
CA GLU A 60 -7.17 12.02 22.17
C GLU A 60 -7.91 12.08 20.82
N GLU A 61 -7.56 11.17 19.88
CA GLU A 61 -8.14 11.16 18.55
C GLU A 61 -9.62 10.85 18.56
N THR A 62 -10.32 11.50 17.65
CA THR A 62 -11.73 11.23 17.34
C THR A 62 -11.88 10.92 15.85
N LEU A 63 -12.90 10.15 15.52
CA LEU A 63 -13.22 9.72 14.16
C LEU A 63 -14.50 10.40 13.71
N ARG A 64 -14.40 11.39 12.80
CA ARG A 64 -15.56 12.01 12.17
C ARG A 64 -15.99 11.16 10.98
N VAL A 65 -17.15 10.54 11.07
CA VAL A 65 -17.70 9.62 10.07
C VAL A 65 -17.83 10.30 8.71
N LEU A 66 -17.40 9.62 7.64
CA LEU A 66 -17.63 10.01 6.25
C LEU A 66 -18.97 9.45 5.74
N ALA A 67 -19.60 10.15 4.81
CA ALA A 67 -20.88 9.75 4.21
C ALA A 67 -20.79 8.44 3.40
N GLY A 68 -19.58 8.03 2.98
CA GLY A 68 -19.34 6.82 2.22
C GLY A 68 -17.87 6.48 2.07
N ASP A 69 -17.58 5.55 1.16
CA ASP A 69 -16.22 5.15 0.81
C ASP A 69 -15.50 6.32 0.09
N PRO A 70 -14.39 6.85 0.64
CA PRO A 70 -13.71 8.04 0.11
C PRO A 70 -13.15 7.85 -1.31
N PHE A 71 -12.91 6.61 -1.74
CA PHE A 71 -12.44 6.31 -3.09
C PHE A 71 -13.52 6.49 -4.17
N TYR A 72 -14.81 6.55 -3.79
CA TYR A 72 -15.94 6.65 -4.71
C TYR A 72 -16.84 7.84 -4.43
N SER A 73 -17.06 8.17 -3.15
CA SER A 73 -17.98 9.23 -2.73
C SER A 73 -17.27 10.55 -2.48
N GLY A 74 -15.92 10.56 -2.49
CA GLY A 74 -15.14 11.69 -2.01
C GLY A 74 -15.10 11.78 -0.49
N ILE A 75 -14.45 12.82 0.04
CA ILE A 75 -14.29 13.04 1.48
C ILE A 75 -15.39 14.01 1.93
N GLU A 76 -16.53 13.44 2.35
CA GLU A 76 -17.69 14.18 2.81
C GLU A 76 -17.99 13.84 4.28
N PRO A 77 -17.50 14.65 5.26
CA PRO A 77 -17.75 14.40 6.67
C PRO A 77 -19.23 14.56 7.03
N THR A 78 -19.71 13.66 7.91
CA THR A 78 -21.04 13.77 8.53
C THR A 78 -20.97 14.54 9.85
N GLY A 79 -22.12 14.68 10.54
CA GLY A 79 -22.17 15.23 11.91
C GLY A 79 -21.83 14.22 13.01
N THR A 80 -21.54 12.95 12.69
CA THR A 80 -21.30 11.89 13.68
C THR A 80 -19.81 11.75 13.98
N THR A 81 -19.45 11.68 15.25
CA THR A 81 -18.07 11.51 15.73
C THR A 81 -18.00 10.45 16.80
N TYR A 82 -16.94 9.66 16.81
CA TYR A 82 -16.64 8.66 17.83
C TYR A 82 -15.22 8.86 18.37
N PRO A 83 -14.99 8.74 19.68
CA PRO A 83 -13.66 8.60 20.25
C PRO A 83 -12.95 7.35 19.68
N ILE A 84 -11.63 7.42 19.45
CA ILE A 84 -10.89 6.31 18.84
C ILE A 84 -10.87 5.04 19.71
N ASP A 85 -10.92 5.19 21.03
CA ASP A 85 -10.96 4.10 22.01
C ASP A 85 -12.31 3.35 22.04
N GLN A 86 -13.35 3.88 21.41
CA GLN A 86 -14.69 3.27 21.32
C GLN A 86 -14.94 2.53 20.00
N VAL A 87 -13.96 2.52 19.11
CA VAL A 87 -14.08 1.85 17.82
C VAL A 87 -13.00 0.78 17.64
N ARG A 88 -13.21 -0.13 16.70
CA ARG A 88 -12.17 -1.03 16.24
C ARG A 88 -11.68 -0.57 14.88
N LEU A 89 -10.41 -0.16 14.82
CA LEU A 89 -9.75 0.12 13.56
C LEU A 89 -9.64 -1.15 12.72
N LEU A 90 -9.74 -1.01 11.43
CA LEU A 90 -9.56 -2.06 10.43
C LEU A 90 -8.46 -1.63 9.47
N ALA A 91 -7.98 -2.55 8.64
CA ALA A 91 -7.14 -2.16 7.52
C ALA A 91 -7.78 -0.98 6.79
N PRO A 92 -7.10 0.17 6.63
CA PRO A 92 -7.70 1.38 6.10
C PRO A 92 -8.19 1.22 4.66
N ILE A 93 -7.63 0.21 3.98
CA ILE A 93 -8.10 -0.25 2.66
C ILE A 93 -7.95 -1.77 2.54
N ILE A 94 -8.88 -2.41 1.86
CA ILE A 94 -8.69 -3.77 1.32
C ILE A 94 -8.58 -3.60 -0.19
N PRO A 95 -7.40 -3.85 -0.78
CA PRO A 95 -7.19 -3.70 -2.21
C PRO A 95 -8.18 -4.52 -3.01
N ARG A 96 -8.85 -3.91 -3.97
CA ARG A 96 -9.82 -4.62 -4.82
C ARG A 96 -9.14 -5.51 -5.86
N SER A 97 -7.90 -5.20 -6.18
CA SER A 97 -7.15 -5.86 -7.24
C SER A 97 -5.89 -6.52 -6.69
N LYS A 98 -4.97 -5.78 -6.11
CA LYS A 98 -3.65 -6.32 -5.75
C LYS A 98 -2.93 -5.50 -4.69
N VAL A 99 -2.00 -6.18 -4.02
CA VAL A 99 -0.86 -5.58 -3.32
C VAL A 99 0.38 -5.85 -4.15
N ILE A 100 1.18 -4.82 -4.41
CA ILE A 100 2.44 -4.88 -5.15
C ILE A 100 3.54 -4.66 -4.13
N GLY A 101 4.54 -5.54 -4.04
CA GLY A 101 5.70 -5.34 -3.16
C GLY A 101 6.97 -5.11 -3.96
N ALA A 102 7.78 -4.15 -3.54
CA ALA A 102 9.09 -3.85 -4.13
C ALA A 102 10.15 -4.87 -3.66
N ILE A 103 11.05 -5.22 -4.56
CA ILE A 103 12.15 -6.15 -4.29
C ILE A 103 13.46 -5.38 -4.25
N ALA A 104 14.26 -5.59 -3.18
CA ALA A 104 15.64 -5.07 -3.05
C ALA A 104 15.74 -3.55 -3.27
N ASN A 105 14.81 -2.78 -2.70
CA ASN A 105 14.75 -1.32 -2.90
C ASN A 105 15.48 -0.52 -1.83
N TRP A 106 16.19 -1.13 -0.90
CA TRP A 106 16.83 -0.43 0.20
C TRP A 106 18.35 -0.61 0.24
N ALA A 107 19.04 0.38 0.80
CA ALA A 107 20.47 0.30 1.08
C ALA A 107 20.84 -1.00 1.85
N GLY A 108 22.00 -1.57 1.57
CA GLY A 108 22.38 -2.89 2.07
C GLY A 108 22.07 -4.05 1.12
N THR A 109 21.26 -3.80 0.10
CA THR A 109 21.08 -4.70 -1.06
C THR A 109 21.76 -4.11 -2.30
N GLU A 110 22.07 -4.96 -3.31
CA GLU A 110 22.50 -4.46 -4.61
C GLU A 110 21.28 -3.82 -5.31
N ALA A 111 21.45 -2.55 -5.74
CA ALA A 111 20.39 -1.85 -6.46
C ALA A 111 20.07 -2.59 -7.77
N PRO A 112 18.83 -3.02 -8.01
CA PRO A 112 18.46 -3.59 -9.29
C PRO A 112 18.56 -2.53 -10.41
N ALA A 113 18.73 -2.96 -11.66
CA ALA A 113 18.82 -2.05 -12.82
C ALA A 113 17.53 -1.24 -13.08
N SER A 114 16.41 -1.68 -12.52
CA SER A 114 15.10 -1.02 -12.52
C SER A 114 14.27 -1.56 -11.36
N PRO A 115 13.21 -0.84 -10.90
CA PRO A 115 12.32 -1.34 -9.88
C PRO A 115 11.78 -2.73 -10.20
N GLN A 116 11.85 -3.65 -9.22
CA GLN A 116 11.36 -5.03 -9.33
C GLN A 116 10.22 -5.25 -8.36
N PHE A 117 9.24 -6.07 -8.75
CA PHE A 117 8.02 -6.26 -7.98
C PHE A 117 7.58 -7.71 -7.90
N PHE A 118 6.88 -8.03 -6.83
CA PHE A 118 6.06 -9.23 -6.66
C PHE A 118 4.62 -8.83 -6.35
N LEU A 119 3.71 -9.79 -6.37
CA LEU A 119 2.30 -9.58 -6.03
C LEU A 119 1.91 -10.38 -4.81
N LYS A 120 1.08 -9.77 -3.94
CA LYS A 120 0.36 -10.45 -2.86
C LYS A 120 -1.15 -10.36 -3.15
N PRO A 121 -1.90 -11.44 -2.90
CA PRO A 121 -3.35 -11.40 -3.00
C PRO A 121 -3.96 -10.48 -1.92
N ASN A 122 -5.15 -9.94 -2.18
CA ASN A 122 -5.83 -9.07 -1.21
C ASN A 122 -6.27 -9.80 0.08
N THR A 123 -6.34 -11.13 0.07
CA THR A 123 -6.62 -11.96 1.26
C THR A 123 -5.48 -11.94 2.28
N THR A 124 -4.29 -11.42 1.92
CA THR A 124 -3.18 -11.24 2.87
C THR A 124 -3.41 -10.07 3.82
N VAL A 125 -4.33 -9.15 3.50
CA VAL A 125 -4.52 -7.90 4.23
C VAL A 125 -5.31 -8.10 5.51
N ILE A 126 -4.74 -7.65 6.62
CA ILE A 126 -5.37 -7.56 7.95
C ILE A 126 -5.19 -6.14 8.51
N GLY A 127 -5.98 -5.80 9.54
CA GLY A 127 -5.97 -4.48 10.15
C GLY A 127 -5.12 -4.38 11.42
N PRO A 128 -5.06 -3.18 12.03
CA PRO A 128 -4.36 -2.96 13.29
C PRO A 128 -4.88 -3.88 14.39
N GLY A 129 -3.96 -4.54 15.11
CA GLY A 129 -4.28 -5.46 16.21
C GLY A 129 -4.89 -6.80 15.80
N ASP A 130 -5.16 -7.03 14.51
CA ASP A 130 -5.56 -8.34 14.02
C ASP A 130 -4.39 -9.33 14.18
N PRO A 131 -4.65 -10.58 14.61
CA PRO A 131 -3.62 -11.59 14.72
C PRO A 131 -3.26 -12.14 13.32
N VAL A 132 -1.98 -12.42 13.12
CA VAL A 132 -1.48 -13.22 12.00
C VAL A 132 -1.16 -14.63 12.49
N THR A 133 -1.60 -15.64 11.75
CA THR A 133 -1.20 -17.03 11.99
C THR A 133 0.01 -17.38 11.12
N LEU A 134 1.07 -17.88 11.76
CA LEU A 134 2.26 -18.30 11.02
C LEU A 134 1.96 -19.55 10.19
N PRO A 135 2.42 -19.61 8.92
CA PRO A 135 2.16 -20.77 8.09
C PRO A 135 2.98 -21.98 8.56
N GLU A 136 2.35 -23.14 8.78
CA GLU A 136 2.98 -24.39 9.22
C GLU A 136 4.13 -24.88 8.31
N TYR A 137 4.18 -24.40 7.09
CA TYR A 137 5.18 -24.80 6.08
C TYR A 137 6.44 -23.92 6.08
N SER A 138 6.61 -23.02 7.05
CA SER A 138 7.79 -22.14 7.20
C SER A 138 8.26 -22.10 8.64
N GLU A 139 9.57 -22.19 8.82
CA GLU A 139 10.22 -22.07 10.14
C GLU A 139 10.86 -20.70 10.37
N ALA A 140 10.78 -19.80 9.38
CA ALA A 140 11.48 -18.53 9.39
C ALA A 140 10.61 -17.38 8.80
N VAL A 141 9.47 -17.08 9.45
CA VAL A 141 8.68 -15.90 9.10
C VAL A 141 9.30 -14.68 9.77
N GLY A 142 9.57 -13.62 9.00
CA GLY A 142 10.12 -12.36 9.48
C GLY A 142 9.20 -11.19 9.25
N ALA A 143 9.32 -10.16 10.11
CA ALA A 143 8.67 -8.86 9.93
C ALA A 143 9.48 -8.00 8.96
N GLU A 144 8.79 -7.23 8.13
CA GLU A 144 9.35 -6.26 7.21
C GLU A 144 8.50 -4.98 7.28
N GLY A 145 8.96 -4.00 8.08
CA GLY A 145 8.29 -2.71 8.24
C GLY A 145 8.48 -1.84 6.99
N GLU A 146 7.39 -1.28 6.47
CA GLU A 146 7.39 -0.57 5.19
C GLU A 146 6.46 0.64 5.19
N LEU A 147 6.82 1.65 4.41
CA LEU A 147 5.89 2.64 3.89
C LEU A 147 5.04 1.98 2.80
N ALA A 148 3.73 2.17 2.83
CA ALA A 148 2.81 1.70 1.81
C ALA A 148 2.12 2.86 1.10
N VAL A 149 2.06 2.79 -0.23
CA VAL A 149 1.39 3.78 -1.08
C VAL A 149 0.02 3.27 -1.48
N VAL A 150 -1.01 4.08 -1.28
CA VAL A 150 -2.39 3.77 -1.67
C VAL A 150 -2.73 4.51 -2.95
N ILE A 151 -3.14 3.78 -3.98
CA ILE A 151 -3.51 4.35 -5.28
C ILE A 151 -4.93 4.92 -5.22
N GLY A 152 -5.11 6.15 -5.74
CA GLY A 152 -6.38 6.86 -5.72
C GLY A 152 -7.16 6.84 -7.04
N ARG A 153 -6.48 6.56 -8.15
CA ARG A 153 -7.09 6.65 -9.50
C ARG A 153 -6.61 5.52 -10.40
N ILE A 154 -7.42 5.21 -11.42
CA ILE A 154 -7.00 4.29 -12.49
C ILE A 154 -5.79 4.90 -13.19
N ALA A 155 -4.69 4.16 -13.24
CA ALA A 155 -3.42 4.64 -13.77
C ALA A 155 -2.71 3.57 -14.61
N LYS A 156 -2.18 3.98 -15.77
CA LYS A 156 -1.39 3.14 -16.66
C LYS A 156 -0.34 4.01 -17.35
N SER A 157 0.92 3.57 -17.31
CA SER A 157 2.07 4.27 -17.92
C SER A 157 2.14 5.75 -17.49
N VAL A 158 2.12 5.98 -16.19
CA VAL A 158 2.09 7.32 -15.60
C VAL A 158 3.48 7.94 -15.69
N PRO A 159 3.63 9.12 -16.30
CA PRO A 159 4.90 9.85 -16.26
C PRO A 159 5.31 10.20 -14.83
N LEU A 160 6.62 10.18 -14.55
CA LEU A 160 7.16 10.41 -13.21
C LEU A 160 6.64 11.70 -12.57
N GLU A 161 6.61 12.78 -13.33
CA GLU A 161 6.16 14.10 -12.89
C GLU A 161 4.66 14.17 -12.55
N ARG A 162 3.88 13.17 -12.95
CA ARG A 162 2.44 13.08 -12.72
C ARG A 162 2.02 12.01 -11.70
N VAL A 163 2.96 11.31 -11.10
CA VAL A 163 2.68 10.24 -10.13
C VAL A 163 1.83 10.74 -8.96
N HIS A 164 2.11 11.96 -8.46
CA HIS A 164 1.33 12.56 -7.37
C HIS A 164 -0.18 12.69 -7.68
N GLU A 165 -0.58 12.72 -8.96
CA GLU A 165 -2.00 12.82 -9.35
C GLU A 165 -2.77 11.51 -9.12
N VAL A 166 -2.07 10.38 -8.99
CA VAL A 166 -2.68 9.05 -8.88
C VAL A 166 -2.56 8.44 -7.49
N ILE A 167 -1.78 9.03 -6.61
CA ILE A 167 -1.66 8.61 -5.20
C ILE A 167 -2.84 9.19 -4.41
N PHE A 168 -3.47 8.35 -3.57
CA PHE A 168 -4.49 8.77 -2.60
C PHE A 168 -3.86 9.19 -1.28
N GLY A 169 -2.83 8.47 -0.85
CA GLY A 169 -2.11 8.70 0.39
C GLY A 169 -1.21 7.53 0.75
N TYR A 170 -0.80 7.48 2.01
CA TYR A 170 0.21 6.58 2.52
C TYR A 170 -0.26 5.93 3.82
N THR A 171 0.22 4.73 4.10
CA THR A 171 -0.07 4.00 5.34
C THR A 171 1.14 3.18 5.76
N VAL A 172 1.12 2.65 6.98
CA VAL A 172 2.14 1.71 7.45
C VAL A 172 1.78 0.31 7.00
N ALA A 173 2.78 -0.48 6.63
CA ALA A 173 2.64 -1.90 6.31
C ALA A 173 3.67 -2.75 7.04
N ASN A 174 3.32 -4.03 7.23
CA ASN A 174 4.26 -5.07 7.58
C ASN A 174 4.19 -6.17 6.51
N ASP A 175 5.24 -6.32 5.69
CA ASP A 175 5.31 -7.35 4.65
C ASP A 175 5.86 -8.65 5.22
N LEU A 176 5.03 -9.36 5.99
CA LEU A 176 5.43 -10.63 6.60
C LEU A 176 5.88 -11.64 5.56
N THR A 177 7.07 -12.22 5.78
CA THR A 177 7.77 -13.03 4.78
C THR A 177 8.24 -14.35 5.35
N ALA A 178 7.82 -15.46 4.74
CA ALA A 178 8.39 -16.80 4.97
C ALA A 178 9.74 -16.89 4.23
N ARG A 179 10.81 -16.50 4.92
CA ARG A 179 12.14 -16.22 4.33
C ARG A 179 12.86 -17.44 3.81
N ASP A 180 12.70 -18.58 4.49
CA ASP A 180 13.23 -19.89 4.09
C ASP A 180 12.75 -20.33 2.69
N LEU A 181 11.64 -19.75 2.20
CA LEU A 181 11.09 -20.06 0.87
C LEU A 181 11.58 -19.11 -0.24
N LEU A 182 12.25 -18.01 0.10
CA LEU A 182 12.79 -17.07 -0.90
C LEU A 182 13.95 -17.68 -1.69
N GLU A 183 14.82 -18.47 -1.05
CA GLU A 183 15.95 -19.14 -1.70
C GLU A 183 15.50 -20.07 -2.82
N ASP A 184 14.37 -20.75 -2.62
CA ASP A 184 13.73 -21.63 -3.60
C ASP A 184 12.90 -20.88 -4.65
N ARG A 185 12.92 -19.55 -4.63
CA ARG A 185 12.13 -18.66 -5.51
C ARG A 185 10.61 -18.88 -5.42
N GLN A 186 10.12 -19.34 -4.27
CA GLN A 186 8.70 -19.58 -4.03
C GLN A 186 7.97 -18.31 -3.52
N TRP A 187 8.11 -17.20 -4.25
CA TRP A 187 7.59 -15.88 -3.86
C TRP A 187 6.12 -15.89 -3.43
N THR A 188 5.25 -16.62 -4.12
CA THR A 188 3.84 -16.71 -3.77
C THR A 188 3.64 -17.35 -2.39
N ARG A 189 4.37 -18.41 -2.05
CA ARG A 189 4.30 -19.04 -0.73
C ARG A 189 4.96 -18.18 0.35
N ALA A 190 6.06 -17.51 0.00
CA ALA A 190 6.82 -16.70 0.93
C ALA A 190 6.05 -15.43 1.36
N LYS A 191 5.32 -14.80 0.44
CA LYS A 191 4.71 -13.48 0.59
C LYS A 191 3.18 -13.49 0.61
N GLY A 192 2.53 -14.57 0.14
CA GLY A 192 1.11 -14.59 -0.15
C GLY A 192 0.23 -15.38 0.83
N PHE A 193 0.73 -15.73 2.03
CA PHE A 193 -0.10 -16.39 3.03
C PHE A 193 -1.09 -15.42 3.68
N ASP A 194 -2.22 -15.94 4.16
CA ASP A 194 -3.28 -15.14 4.76
C ASP A 194 -2.77 -14.34 5.96
N GLY A 195 -3.14 -13.07 6.05
CA GLY A 195 -2.69 -12.16 7.10
C GLY A 195 -1.26 -11.63 6.95
N SER A 196 -0.53 -11.96 5.87
CA SER A 196 0.86 -11.54 5.69
C SER A 196 1.06 -10.07 5.29
N THR A 197 -0.02 -9.27 5.27
CA THR A 197 0.03 -7.83 4.95
C THR A 197 -0.81 -7.03 5.94
N PRO A 198 -0.39 -6.90 7.21
CA PRO A 198 -0.97 -5.90 8.09
C PRO A 198 -0.84 -4.52 7.49
N LEU A 199 -1.93 -3.73 7.52
CA LEU A 199 -1.99 -2.33 7.05
C LEU A 199 -2.68 -1.45 8.06
N GLY A 200 -2.17 -0.23 8.28
CA GLY A 200 -2.78 0.76 9.15
C GLY A 200 -1.81 1.77 9.73
N PRO A 201 -2.20 2.54 10.74
CA PRO A 201 -3.54 2.57 11.36
C PRO A 201 -4.58 3.29 10.51
N TRP A 202 -4.16 4.23 9.66
CA TRP A 202 -4.98 5.05 8.74
C TRP A 202 -4.20 5.38 7.48
N ILE A 203 -4.82 6.10 6.56
CA ILE A 203 -4.15 6.68 5.38
C ILE A 203 -3.91 8.16 5.65
N GLU A 204 -2.66 8.60 5.56
CA GLU A 204 -2.25 10.00 5.52
C GLU A 204 -2.24 10.48 4.08
N THR A 205 -3.01 11.54 3.78
CA THR A 205 -3.21 11.99 2.39
C THR A 205 -2.17 12.96 1.87
N ASP A 206 -1.42 13.61 2.75
CA ASP A 206 -0.38 14.58 2.40
C ASP A 206 0.87 14.32 3.25
N LEU A 207 1.85 13.64 2.67
CA LEU A 207 3.07 13.23 3.32
C LEU A 207 4.24 13.42 2.36
N ASP A 208 5.28 14.11 2.83
CA ASP A 208 6.56 14.16 2.14
C ASP A 208 7.30 12.85 2.40
N THR A 209 7.52 12.07 1.35
CA THR A 209 8.09 10.72 1.44
C THR A 209 9.60 10.67 1.24
N ASP A 210 10.26 11.81 1.04
CA ASP A 210 11.69 11.86 0.68
C ASP A 210 12.61 11.50 1.86
N SER A 211 12.17 11.75 3.10
CA SER A 211 12.98 11.50 4.30
C SER A 211 12.11 11.21 5.53
N LEU A 212 11.59 9.97 5.62
CA LEU A 212 10.80 9.48 6.73
C LEU A 212 11.52 8.34 7.45
N ASN A 213 11.53 8.38 8.77
CA ASN A 213 12.04 7.28 9.57
C ASN A 213 11.02 6.13 9.59
N ILE A 214 11.54 4.91 9.46
CA ILE A 214 10.78 3.66 9.63
C ILE A 214 11.47 2.84 10.69
N THR A 215 10.74 2.47 11.73
CA THR A 215 11.26 1.63 12.82
C THR A 215 10.33 0.43 13.03
N THR A 216 10.94 -0.74 13.23
CA THR A 216 10.20 -1.97 13.56
C THR A 216 10.70 -2.51 14.88
N TRP A 217 9.77 -2.82 15.78
CA TRP A 217 10.03 -3.49 17.06
C TRP A 217 9.40 -4.88 17.07
N VAL A 218 10.05 -5.79 17.78
CA VAL A 218 9.48 -7.09 18.16
C VAL A 218 9.58 -7.20 19.68
N ASP A 219 8.45 -7.31 20.37
CA ASP A 219 8.34 -7.33 21.84
C ASP A 219 9.05 -6.14 22.52
N GLY A 220 9.05 -4.98 21.86
CA GLY A 220 9.67 -3.74 22.33
C GLY A 220 11.16 -3.59 21.99
N ASP A 221 11.81 -4.59 21.43
CA ASP A 221 13.19 -4.50 20.95
C ASP A 221 13.23 -4.02 19.50
N VAL A 222 14.04 -3.00 19.20
CA VAL A 222 14.23 -2.50 17.82
C VAL A 222 14.92 -3.57 16.97
N VAL A 223 14.30 -3.97 15.87
CA VAL A 223 14.83 -4.97 14.93
C VAL A 223 15.13 -4.39 13.55
N GLN A 224 14.49 -3.25 13.21
CA GLN A 224 14.80 -2.50 11.98
C GLN A 224 14.74 -1.00 12.27
N GLU A 225 15.67 -0.27 11.69
CA GLU A 225 15.67 1.18 11.57
C GLU A 225 16.14 1.56 10.18
N GLY A 226 15.49 2.52 9.55
CA GLY A 226 15.88 3.05 8.25
C GLY A 226 15.16 4.36 7.95
N ASN A 227 15.62 5.02 6.91
CA ASN A 227 15.02 6.26 6.43
C ASN A 227 14.71 6.14 4.93
N THR A 228 13.56 6.62 4.48
CA THR A 228 13.14 6.50 3.07
C THR A 228 14.12 7.10 2.08
N SER A 229 14.97 8.04 2.51
CA SER A 229 16.09 8.55 1.71
C SER A 229 17.15 7.50 1.35
N GLU A 230 17.14 6.33 1.98
CA GLU A 230 18.04 5.21 1.71
C GLU A 230 17.47 4.24 0.64
N MET A 231 16.27 4.52 0.11
CA MET A 231 15.69 3.75 -0.98
C MET A 231 16.49 3.95 -2.28
N HIS A 232 16.68 2.89 -3.05
CA HIS A 232 17.30 2.96 -4.38
C HIS A 232 16.42 3.68 -5.39
N TYR A 233 15.12 3.47 -5.30
CA TYR A 233 14.08 4.12 -6.11
C TYR A 233 13.07 4.79 -5.19
N SER A 234 12.83 6.07 -5.43
CA SER A 234 11.83 6.86 -4.71
C SER A 234 10.42 6.28 -4.88
N VAL A 235 9.50 6.68 -4.01
CA VAL A 235 8.07 6.33 -4.13
C VAL A 235 7.54 6.64 -5.53
N ALA A 236 7.86 7.81 -6.07
CA ALA A 236 7.40 8.22 -7.40
C ALA A 236 7.92 7.32 -8.52
N GLU A 237 9.20 6.96 -8.49
CA GLU A 237 9.82 6.06 -9.47
C GLU A 237 9.21 4.65 -9.40
N GLN A 238 8.93 4.14 -8.19
CA GLN A 238 8.29 2.85 -8.02
C GLN A 238 6.86 2.83 -8.57
N VAL A 239 6.05 3.86 -8.27
CA VAL A 239 4.67 3.96 -8.78
C VAL A 239 4.66 4.12 -10.31
N ALA A 240 5.56 4.95 -10.87
CA ALA A 240 5.70 5.08 -12.32
C ALA A 240 6.02 3.73 -12.97
N ALA A 241 7.05 3.03 -12.48
CA ALA A 241 7.47 1.72 -12.98
C ALA A 241 6.36 0.66 -12.83
N ALA A 242 5.70 0.59 -11.67
CA ALA A 242 4.57 -0.32 -11.47
C ALA A 242 3.43 -0.04 -12.46
N SER A 243 3.16 1.23 -12.77
CA SER A 243 2.13 1.62 -13.74
C SER A 243 2.45 1.23 -15.18
N GLU A 244 3.72 1.02 -15.52
CA GLU A 244 4.13 0.48 -16.84
C GLU A 244 3.79 -1.01 -16.95
N ILE A 245 3.89 -1.76 -15.85
CA ILE A 245 3.62 -3.20 -15.82
C ILE A 245 2.11 -3.45 -15.68
N PHE A 246 1.49 -2.82 -14.69
CA PHE A 246 0.09 -3.05 -14.31
C PHE A 246 -0.80 -1.84 -14.63
N THR A 247 -2.08 -2.08 -14.91
CA THR A 247 -3.08 -1.02 -14.66
C THR A 247 -3.30 -0.97 -13.16
N LEU A 248 -2.99 0.17 -12.54
CA LEU A 248 -3.27 0.44 -11.14
C LEU A 248 -4.72 0.88 -10.97
N LEU A 249 -5.38 0.41 -9.92
CA LEU A 249 -6.78 0.72 -9.63
C LEU A 249 -6.89 1.46 -8.28
N PRO A 250 -7.94 2.28 -8.07
CA PRO A 250 -8.20 2.89 -6.77
C PRO A 250 -8.24 1.84 -5.65
N GLY A 251 -7.45 2.07 -4.61
CA GLY A 251 -7.28 1.17 -3.49
C GLY A 251 -6.23 0.06 -3.68
N ASP A 252 -5.56 -0.06 -4.83
CA ASP A 252 -4.36 -0.88 -4.92
C ASP A 252 -3.28 -0.32 -3.99
N VAL A 253 -2.46 -1.20 -3.42
CA VAL A 253 -1.40 -0.83 -2.48
C VAL A 253 -0.05 -1.23 -3.07
N LEU A 254 0.94 -0.33 -2.96
CA LEU A 254 2.33 -0.59 -3.27
C LEU A 254 3.16 -0.49 -2.00
N LEU A 255 3.82 -1.57 -1.61
CA LEU A 255 4.78 -1.69 -0.54
C LEU A 255 6.16 -1.29 -1.08
N THR A 256 6.86 -0.38 -0.40
CA THR A 256 8.05 0.29 -0.96
C THR A 256 9.36 -0.44 -0.68
N GLY A 257 9.28 -1.61 -0.04
CA GLY A 257 10.44 -2.33 0.47
C GLY A 257 10.76 -1.94 1.92
N THR A 258 11.64 -2.70 2.54
CA THR A 258 11.98 -2.64 3.96
C THR A 258 13.47 -2.38 4.18
N PRO A 259 13.88 -1.66 5.24
CA PRO A 259 15.28 -1.54 5.64
C PRO A 259 15.86 -2.89 6.12
N ALA A 260 17.17 -2.96 6.28
CA ALA A 260 17.83 -4.13 6.82
C ALA A 260 17.43 -4.40 8.29
N GLY A 261 17.65 -5.64 8.75
CA GLY A 261 17.41 -6.01 10.14
C GLY A 261 16.13 -6.82 10.33
N ILE A 262 16.14 -8.11 10.07
CA ILE A 262 14.94 -8.95 10.17
C ILE A 262 15.05 -9.91 11.34
N SER A 263 13.98 -9.97 12.16
CA SER A 263 13.81 -10.92 13.26
C SER A 263 12.86 -12.03 12.86
N VAL A 264 13.20 -13.29 13.22
CA VAL A 264 12.29 -14.44 13.03
C VAL A 264 11.23 -14.42 14.12
N LEU A 265 9.98 -14.39 13.69
CA LEU A 265 8.80 -14.32 14.55
C LEU A 265 8.41 -15.70 15.11
N ARG A 266 7.76 -15.66 16.29
CA ARG A 266 7.24 -16.84 17.01
C ARG A 266 5.88 -16.54 17.58
N ASP A 267 5.15 -17.57 17.93
CA ASP A 267 3.89 -17.44 18.68
C ASP A 267 4.04 -16.52 19.90
N GLY A 268 3.09 -15.62 20.04
CA GLY A 268 3.03 -14.63 21.11
C GLY A 268 3.79 -13.34 20.88
N ASN A 269 4.66 -13.24 19.83
CA ASN A 269 5.33 -11.98 19.55
C ASN A 269 4.33 -10.87 19.18
N GLU A 270 4.64 -9.66 19.61
CA GLU A 270 4.00 -8.44 19.16
C GLU A 270 4.99 -7.66 18.26
N VAL A 271 4.55 -7.35 17.06
CA VAL A 271 5.32 -6.57 16.08
C VAL A 271 4.70 -5.20 15.98
N GLU A 272 5.48 -4.16 16.21
CA GLU A 272 5.10 -2.78 15.97
C GLU A 272 5.95 -2.21 14.83
N VAL A 273 5.30 -1.55 13.88
CA VAL A 273 5.95 -0.80 12.79
C VAL A 273 5.48 0.64 12.87
N GLU A 274 6.41 1.58 12.95
CA GLU A 274 6.12 3.01 12.90
C GLU A 274 6.73 3.62 11.63
N VAL A 275 5.95 4.47 10.98
CA VAL A 275 6.41 5.37 9.92
C VAL A 275 6.17 6.79 10.37
N GLU A 276 7.23 7.60 10.35
CA GLU A 276 7.17 9.03 10.70
C GLU A 276 6.06 9.74 9.91
N GLY A 277 5.26 10.55 10.62
CA GLY A 277 4.16 11.31 10.02
C GLY A 277 2.86 10.50 9.84
N ILE A 278 2.89 9.18 10.02
CA ILE A 278 1.67 8.35 9.95
C ILE A 278 1.31 7.82 11.35
N GLY A 279 2.24 7.18 12.04
CA GLY A 279 2.03 6.52 13.33
C GLY A 279 2.38 5.04 13.31
N SER A 280 1.86 4.28 14.29
CA SER A 280 2.22 2.89 14.54
C SER A 280 1.15 1.88 14.11
N LEU A 281 1.59 0.75 13.60
CA LEU A 281 0.80 -0.43 13.27
C LEU A 281 1.27 -1.60 14.15
N VAL A 282 0.38 -2.12 14.98
CA VAL A 282 0.67 -3.28 15.85
C VAL A 282 0.03 -4.54 15.28
N THR A 283 0.80 -5.62 15.22
CA THR A 283 0.37 -6.96 14.77
C THR A 283 0.74 -7.99 15.82
N ARG A 284 -0.17 -8.91 16.13
CA ARG A 284 0.08 -10.02 17.06
C ARG A 284 0.27 -11.32 16.31
N VAL A 285 1.34 -12.05 16.67
CA VAL A 285 1.68 -13.33 16.03
C VAL A 285 1.05 -14.49 16.79
N ARG A 286 0.51 -15.46 16.05
CA ARG A 286 -0.04 -16.71 16.59
C ARG A 286 0.42 -17.89 15.71
N ASP A 287 0.57 -19.05 16.35
CA ASP A 287 0.74 -20.34 15.66
C ASP A 287 -0.57 -20.86 15.09
#